data_21416743676077ec4f28873601797df8
#
_entry.id   21416743676077ec4f28873601797df8
#
_cell.length_a   1.000
_cell.length_b   1.000
_cell.length_c   1.000
_cell.angle_alpha   90.00
_cell.angle_beta   90.00
_cell.angle_gamma   90.00
#
_symmetry.space_group_name_H-M   'P 1'
#
loop_
_entity.id
_entity.type
_entity.pdbx_description
1 polymer ?
#
loop_
_entity_poly.entity_id
_entity_poly.type
_entity_poly.pdbx_seq_one_letter_code
_entity_poly.pdbx_strand_id
1 'polypeptide(L)'
;MSRATQVDPDRLLSTFLDLVSIDSPTGHEEEIGRVLQERFRALGCLTTKDAIGNIVATYPGIRAGTILVATHMDTAGTDRGVVAVIGDDGIIRSDGTTILGADDKSGLAGCLELLTVLRADPEIAHPTIEFVITVGEESGLVGSRQMDVGSLRATHGFVLDTAGAMGSVTYWSPTSVYLTITFHGRKAHAGVEPEKGVSAVQAASRAISTMTLGRIDEETVANIGIMTGGEARNIIPDLAVLSGMARSHDQAKLDTQIESMRLACEAAALAFGATVDFEAEEIYRTYKIEEDAQPYREAAAAIRSLGLEVIARKSGGGTDGNYFNAKGIPCVALTTGMVDEHATTEHIAIDDLVMAAKILFAIVTGPAAD
;
A
#
# COMPACT_ATOMS: atom_id res chain seq x y z
N MET A 1 -29.65 -6.48 -20.11
CA MET A 1 -29.06 -5.83 -18.89
C MET A 1 -27.55 -5.93 -19.00
N SER A 2 -26.82 -4.90 -18.65
CA SER A 2 -25.34 -4.95 -18.64
C SER A 2 -24.86 -5.99 -17.60
N ARG A 3 -23.78 -6.78 -17.91
CA ARG A 3 -23.19 -7.76 -16.99
C ARG A 3 -22.77 -7.16 -15.64
N ALA A 4 -22.41 -5.87 -15.62
CA ALA A 4 -22.09 -5.13 -14.40
C ALA A 4 -23.23 -5.04 -13.37
N THR A 5 -24.48 -5.33 -13.77
CA THR A 5 -25.63 -5.36 -12.85
C THR A 5 -25.76 -6.66 -12.06
N GLN A 6 -24.82 -7.60 -12.22
CA GLN A 6 -24.83 -8.88 -11.49
C GLN A 6 -24.11 -8.80 -10.12
N VAL A 7 -23.37 -7.72 -9.84
CA VAL A 7 -22.84 -7.44 -8.50
C VAL A 7 -24.03 -7.20 -7.56
N ASP A 8 -24.08 -7.95 -6.46
CA ASP A 8 -25.12 -7.84 -5.44
C ASP A 8 -24.63 -6.94 -4.30
N PRO A 9 -25.20 -5.72 -4.14
CA PRO A 9 -24.74 -4.77 -3.13
C PRO A 9 -24.85 -5.28 -1.69
N ASP A 10 -25.93 -6.01 -1.37
CA ASP A 10 -26.17 -6.49 0.00
C ASP A 10 -25.16 -7.59 0.37
N ARG A 11 -24.89 -8.51 -0.56
CA ARG A 11 -23.89 -9.56 -0.38
C ARG A 11 -22.47 -8.99 -0.27
N LEU A 12 -22.13 -8.04 -1.14
CA LEU A 12 -20.84 -7.37 -1.11
C LEU A 12 -20.63 -6.62 0.21
N LEU A 13 -21.63 -5.85 0.65
CA LEU A 13 -21.63 -5.16 1.93
C LEU A 13 -21.45 -6.13 3.11
N SER A 14 -22.23 -7.21 3.13
CA SER A 14 -22.09 -8.23 4.17
C SER A 14 -20.69 -8.86 4.19
N THR A 15 -20.13 -9.16 3.01
CA THR A 15 -18.78 -9.70 2.90
C THR A 15 -17.74 -8.73 3.41
N PHE A 16 -17.85 -7.44 3.07
CA PHE A 16 -16.96 -6.39 3.54
C PHE A 16 -16.99 -6.26 5.07
N LEU A 17 -18.19 -6.17 5.66
CA LEU A 17 -18.34 -6.06 7.11
C LEU A 17 -17.80 -7.29 7.85
N ASP A 18 -18.00 -8.49 7.31
CA ASP A 18 -17.41 -9.72 7.84
C ASP A 18 -15.87 -9.65 7.85
N LEU A 19 -15.25 -9.19 6.74
CA LEU A 19 -13.80 -9.08 6.64
C LEU A 19 -13.25 -8.01 7.59
N VAL A 20 -13.92 -6.86 7.71
CA VAL A 20 -13.54 -5.78 8.63
C VAL A 20 -13.53 -6.25 10.08
N SER A 21 -14.46 -7.15 10.44
CA SER A 21 -14.56 -7.69 11.81
C SER A 21 -13.41 -8.63 12.19
N ILE A 22 -12.56 -9.05 11.23
CA ILE A 22 -11.40 -9.91 11.48
C ILE A 22 -10.18 -9.02 11.66
N ASP A 23 -9.61 -9.03 12.87
CA ASP A 23 -8.38 -8.32 13.16
C ASP A 23 -7.21 -8.85 12.33
N SER A 24 -6.50 -7.94 11.68
CA SER A 24 -5.34 -8.31 10.85
C SER A 24 -4.26 -7.22 10.81
N PRO A 25 -3.86 -6.65 11.96
CA PRO A 25 -2.75 -5.70 11.91
C PRO A 25 -1.49 -6.39 11.37
N THR A 26 -0.64 -5.64 10.67
CA THR A 26 0.58 -6.18 10.04
C THR A 26 1.37 -7.08 10.98
N GLY A 27 1.74 -8.28 10.49
CA GLY A 27 2.43 -9.33 11.26
C GLY A 27 1.50 -10.22 12.09
N HIS A 28 0.18 -10.06 11.94
CA HIS A 28 -0.85 -10.85 12.63
C HIS A 28 -2.00 -11.25 11.70
N GLU A 29 -1.67 -11.66 10.47
CA GLU A 29 -2.63 -11.96 9.40
C GLU A 29 -3.07 -13.44 9.37
N GLU A 30 -2.70 -14.26 10.35
CA GLU A 30 -2.94 -15.71 10.29
C GLU A 30 -4.41 -16.04 10.18
N GLU A 31 -5.28 -15.37 10.95
CA GLU A 31 -6.70 -15.67 11.00
C GLU A 31 -7.42 -15.24 9.73
N ILE A 32 -7.19 -14.00 9.26
CA ILE A 32 -7.78 -13.54 8.01
C ILE A 32 -7.28 -14.37 6.83
N GLY A 33 -5.99 -14.73 6.81
CA GLY A 33 -5.40 -15.58 5.78
C GLY A 33 -6.05 -16.96 5.72
N ARG A 34 -6.35 -17.57 6.88
CA ARG A 34 -7.09 -18.83 6.97
C ARG A 34 -8.51 -18.69 6.39
N VAL A 35 -9.23 -17.65 6.81
CA VAL A 35 -10.61 -17.39 6.34
C VAL A 35 -10.63 -17.13 4.84
N LEU A 36 -9.70 -16.32 4.31
CA LEU A 36 -9.61 -16.04 2.89
C LEU A 36 -9.33 -17.30 2.08
N GLN A 37 -8.37 -18.14 2.49
CA GLN A 37 -8.12 -19.41 1.80
C GLN A 37 -9.36 -20.30 1.75
N GLU A 38 -10.12 -20.40 2.83
CA GLU A 38 -11.36 -21.17 2.90
C GLU A 38 -12.42 -20.60 1.96
N ARG A 39 -12.63 -19.28 1.96
CA ARG A 39 -13.61 -18.59 1.09
C ARG A 39 -13.25 -18.76 -0.41
N PHE A 40 -11.98 -18.53 -0.78
CA PHE A 40 -11.52 -18.71 -2.17
C PHE A 40 -11.66 -20.17 -2.64
N ARG A 41 -11.31 -21.15 -1.80
CA ARG A 41 -11.53 -22.59 -2.13
C ARG A 41 -13.00 -22.93 -2.27
N ALA A 42 -13.85 -22.43 -1.39
CA ALA A 42 -15.29 -22.64 -1.45
C ALA A 42 -15.90 -22.06 -2.73
N LEU A 43 -15.30 -21.00 -3.29
CA LEU A 43 -15.69 -20.40 -4.56
C LEU A 43 -15.05 -21.06 -5.79
N GLY A 44 -14.23 -22.10 -5.61
CA GLY A 44 -13.69 -22.93 -6.70
C GLY A 44 -12.25 -22.61 -7.10
N CYS A 45 -11.54 -21.77 -6.34
CA CYS A 45 -10.14 -21.50 -6.61
C CYS A 45 -9.22 -22.63 -6.13
N LEU A 46 -8.13 -22.84 -6.87
CA LEU A 46 -6.95 -23.54 -6.38
C LEU A 46 -6.11 -22.56 -5.59
N THR A 47 -5.86 -22.82 -4.30
CA THR A 47 -5.12 -21.90 -3.45
C THR A 47 -3.78 -22.48 -3.03
N THR A 48 -2.73 -21.66 -3.09
CA THR A 48 -1.43 -21.93 -2.48
C THR A 48 -1.12 -20.84 -1.47
N LYS A 49 -0.26 -21.15 -0.50
CA LYS A 49 0.25 -20.19 0.48
C LYS A 49 1.76 -20.33 0.50
N ASP A 50 2.48 -19.23 0.38
CA ASP A 50 3.94 -19.24 0.48
C ASP A 50 4.42 -19.23 1.94
N ALA A 51 5.75 -19.24 2.11
CA ALA A 51 6.37 -19.36 3.44
C ALA A 51 6.13 -18.14 4.35
N ILE A 52 5.88 -16.96 3.78
CA ILE A 52 5.65 -15.74 4.55
C ILE A 52 4.17 -15.46 4.79
N GLY A 53 3.29 -16.14 4.08
CA GLY A 53 1.85 -16.01 4.31
C GLY A 53 1.04 -15.51 3.12
N ASN A 54 1.66 -15.08 2.01
CA ASN A 54 0.93 -14.67 0.82
C ASN A 54 0.08 -15.82 0.27
N ILE A 55 -1.10 -15.49 -0.23
CA ILE A 55 -2.02 -16.45 -0.82
C ILE A 55 -2.11 -16.18 -2.33
N VAL A 56 -1.95 -17.22 -3.14
CA VAL A 56 -2.31 -17.19 -4.55
C VAL A 56 -3.53 -18.08 -4.73
N ALA A 57 -4.63 -17.49 -5.20
CA ALA A 57 -5.87 -18.19 -5.49
C ALA A 57 -6.15 -18.12 -6.99
N THR A 58 -6.01 -19.26 -7.69
CA THR A 58 -6.20 -19.35 -9.13
C THR A 58 -7.60 -19.84 -9.46
N TYR A 59 -8.36 -19.01 -10.21
CA TYR A 59 -9.67 -19.37 -10.75
C TYR A 59 -9.56 -19.59 -12.26
N PRO A 60 -9.81 -20.82 -12.77
CA PRO A 60 -9.63 -21.11 -14.18
C PRO A 60 -10.68 -20.42 -15.04
N GLY A 61 -10.23 -19.78 -16.11
CA GLY A 61 -11.09 -19.10 -17.07
C GLY A 61 -11.43 -19.95 -18.29
N ILE A 62 -12.47 -19.52 -19.03
CA ILE A 62 -12.86 -20.12 -20.30
C ILE A 62 -12.36 -19.34 -21.53
N ARG A 63 -11.80 -18.15 -21.32
CA ARG A 63 -11.14 -17.33 -22.31
C ARG A 63 -9.61 -17.48 -22.17
N ALA A 64 -8.87 -17.38 -23.28
CA ALA A 64 -7.41 -17.40 -23.27
C ALA A 64 -6.82 -16.25 -22.45
N GLY A 65 -5.64 -16.47 -21.88
CA GLY A 65 -4.89 -15.51 -21.07
C GLY A 65 -5.03 -15.74 -19.58
N THR A 66 -4.15 -15.09 -18.84
CA THR A 66 -4.15 -15.06 -17.36
C THR A 66 -3.86 -13.64 -16.92
N ILE A 67 -4.66 -13.13 -15.99
CA ILE A 67 -4.49 -11.81 -15.38
C ILE A 67 -4.25 -11.96 -13.88
N LEU A 68 -3.55 -11.00 -13.32
CA LEU A 68 -3.35 -10.86 -11.88
C LEU A 68 -4.33 -9.83 -11.32
N VAL A 69 -4.95 -10.16 -10.18
CA VAL A 69 -5.69 -9.20 -9.33
C VAL A 69 -5.07 -9.26 -7.95
N ALA A 70 -4.51 -8.16 -7.49
CA ALA A 70 -3.81 -8.10 -6.21
C ALA A 70 -4.54 -7.21 -5.19
N THR A 71 -4.49 -7.66 -3.94
CA THR A 71 -4.98 -7.01 -2.74
C THR A 71 -4.06 -7.39 -1.58
N HIS A 72 -4.10 -6.66 -0.46
CA HIS A 72 -3.44 -7.11 0.75
C HIS A 72 -4.44 -7.46 1.86
N MET A 73 -3.99 -8.24 2.86
CA MET A 73 -4.87 -8.70 3.93
C MET A 73 -4.58 -8.07 5.28
N ASP A 74 -3.44 -7.41 5.42
CA ASP A 74 -3.11 -6.69 6.64
C ASP A 74 -3.81 -5.31 6.69
N THR A 75 -3.83 -4.73 7.87
CA THR A 75 -4.30 -3.36 8.12
C THR A 75 -3.20 -2.56 8.77
N ALA A 76 -3.14 -1.26 8.48
CA ALA A 76 -2.19 -0.33 9.08
C ALA A 76 -2.31 -0.29 10.62
N GLY A 77 -1.19 -0.01 11.28
CA GLY A 77 -1.16 0.17 12.73
C GLY A 77 -1.31 -1.13 13.53
N THR A 78 -1.87 -1.01 14.73
CA THR A 78 -2.01 -2.12 15.71
C THR A 78 -3.43 -2.28 16.22
N ASP A 79 -4.41 -1.61 15.60
CA ASP A 79 -5.79 -1.58 16.02
C ASP A 79 -6.44 -2.96 15.96
N ARG A 80 -7.34 -3.22 16.90
CA ARG A 80 -8.10 -4.48 17.01
C ARG A 80 -9.51 -4.20 17.47
N GLY A 81 -10.41 -5.13 17.17
CA GLY A 81 -11.81 -5.04 17.57
C GLY A 81 -12.56 -3.95 16.81
N VAL A 82 -12.32 -3.85 15.50
CA VAL A 82 -12.97 -2.85 14.63
C VAL A 82 -14.49 -3.03 14.66
N VAL A 83 -15.20 -1.96 14.98
CA VAL A 83 -16.67 -1.90 14.96
C VAL A 83 -17.10 -1.00 13.80
N ALA A 84 -17.56 -1.61 12.72
CA ALA A 84 -18.08 -0.87 11.58
C ALA A 84 -19.49 -0.31 11.86
N VAL A 85 -19.70 0.95 11.50
CA VAL A 85 -20.97 1.68 11.65
C VAL A 85 -21.39 2.22 10.29
N ILE A 86 -22.61 1.93 9.88
CA ILE A 86 -23.22 2.47 8.66
C ILE A 86 -24.05 3.69 9.02
N GLY A 87 -23.68 4.85 8.49
CA GLY A 87 -24.42 6.09 8.66
C GLY A 87 -25.66 6.17 7.76
N ASP A 88 -26.60 7.04 8.14
CA ASP A 88 -27.78 7.35 7.29
C ASP A 88 -27.39 7.96 5.93
N ASP A 89 -26.15 8.41 5.79
CA ASP A 89 -25.55 8.94 4.56
C ASP A 89 -24.98 7.83 3.64
N GLY A 90 -25.14 6.56 4.00
CA GLY A 90 -24.64 5.42 3.25
C GLY A 90 -23.11 5.25 3.32
N ILE A 91 -22.45 5.90 4.27
CA ILE A 91 -21.00 5.78 4.46
C ILE A 91 -20.72 4.84 5.64
N ILE A 92 -19.79 3.92 5.42
CA ILE A 92 -19.28 2.99 6.42
C ILE A 92 -18.05 3.61 7.07
N ARG A 93 -18.04 3.66 8.39
CA ARG A 93 -16.94 4.17 9.24
C ARG A 93 -16.64 3.18 10.34
N SER A 94 -15.51 3.33 11.02
CA SER A 94 -15.37 2.73 12.35
C SER A 94 -16.21 3.53 13.39
N ASP A 95 -16.27 3.02 14.61
CA ASP A 95 -16.89 3.77 15.72
C ASP A 95 -16.04 4.97 16.20
N GLY A 96 -14.90 5.23 15.54
CA GLY A 96 -13.96 6.30 15.81
C GLY A 96 -12.84 5.92 16.80
N THR A 97 -12.82 4.70 17.30
CA THR A 97 -11.76 4.22 18.21
C THR A 97 -10.62 3.53 17.49
N THR A 98 -10.86 3.05 16.25
CA THR A 98 -9.91 2.35 15.39
C THR A 98 -9.96 2.91 13.98
N ILE A 99 -9.01 2.51 13.12
CA ILE A 99 -9.20 2.59 11.66
C ILE A 99 -10.36 1.67 11.26
N LEU A 100 -10.92 1.85 10.06
CA LEU A 100 -11.96 0.95 9.53
C LEU A 100 -11.34 -0.32 8.92
N GLY A 101 -10.19 -0.19 8.26
CA GLY A 101 -9.56 -1.26 7.48
C GLY A 101 -10.25 -1.48 6.14
N ALA A 102 -10.85 -0.43 5.54
CA ALA A 102 -11.30 -0.44 4.16
C ALA A 102 -10.12 -0.67 3.22
N ASP A 103 -8.97 -0.20 3.60
CA ASP A 103 -7.65 -0.51 3.08
C ASP A 103 -7.15 -1.85 3.65
N ASP A 104 -7.07 -2.98 2.94
CA ASP A 104 -7.62 -3.19 1.58
C ASP A 104 -8.71 -4.29 1.61
N LYS A 105 -9.50 -4.36 2.69
CA LYS A 105 -10.63 -5.31 2.79
C LYS A 105 -11.76 -5.00 1.78
N SER A 106 -11.77 -3.77 1.24
CA SER A 106 -12.68 -3.38 0.16
C SER A 106 -12.31 -4.10 -1.15
N GLY A 107 -11.04 -4.15 -1.51
CA GLY A 107 -10.54 -4.92 -2.65
C GLY A 107 -10.79 -6.42 -2.48
N LEU A 108 -10.52 -6.97 -1.28
CA LEU A 108 -10.82 -8.37 -0.95
C LEU A 108 -12.30 -8.72 -1.11
N ALA A 109 -13.19 -7.87 -0.62
CA ALA A 109 -14.63 -8.07 -0.77
C ALA A 109 -15.06 -8.06 -2.24
N GLY A 110 -14.50 -7.14 -3.05
CA GLY A 110 -14.71 -7.08 -4.49
C GLY A 110 -14.25 -8.34 -5.21
N CYS A 111 -13.13 -8.92 -4.83
CA CYS A 111 -12.62 -10.19 -5.38
C CYS A 111 -13.55 -11.37 -5.07
N LEU A 112 -14.04 -11.47 -3.84
CA LEU A 112 -14.97 -12.54 -3.43
C LEU A 112 -16.33 -12.40 -4.11
N GLU A 113 -16.81 -11.17 -4.29
CA GLU A 113 -18.05 -10.89 -5.02
C GLU A 113 -17.92 -11.25 -6.50
N LEU A 114 -16.83 -10.86 -7.17
CA LEU A 114 -16.52 -11.25 -8.54
C LEU A 114 -16.60 -12.77 -8.70
N LEU A 115 -15.92 -13.53 -7.85
CA LEU A 115 -15.92 -14.99 -7.91
C LEU A 115 -17.31 -15.58 -7.68
N THR A 116 -18.10 -15.01 -6.77
CA THR A 116 -19.47 -15.45 -6.51
C THR A 116 -20.35 -15.32 -7.75
N VAL A 117 -20.21 -14.19 -8.48
CA VAL A 117 -20.93 -13.96 -9.72
C VAL A 117 -20.48 -14.91 -10.84
N LEU A 118 -19.15 -15.07 -11.03
CA LEU A 118 -18.61 -15.98 -12.06
C LEU A 118 -19.00 -17.42 -11.82
N ARG A 119 -19.03 -17.87 -10.57
CA ARG A 119 -19.46 -19.22 -10.20
C ARG A 119 -20.95 -19.45 -10.42
N ALA A 120 -21.79 -18.43 -10.21
CA ALA A 120 -23.23 -18.51 -10.41
C ALA A 120 -23.62 -18.61 -11.89
N ASP A 121 -22.79 -18.06 -12.80
CA ASP A 121 -22.98 -18.12 -14.25
C ASP A 121 -21.69 -18.54 -14.96
N PRO A 122 -21.47 -19.85 -15.14
CA PRO A 122 -20.25 -20.38 -15.78
C PRO A 122 -20.09 -20.00 -17.26
N GLU A 123 -21.13 -19.45 -17.90
CA GLU A 123 -21.07 -19.02 -19.30
C GLU A 123 -20.44 -17.60 -19.46
N ILE A 124 -20.19 -16.92 -18.36
CA ILE A 124 -19.49 -15.62 -18.40
C ILE A 124 -18.05 -15.85 -18.83
N ALA A 125 -17.70 -15.35 -20.02
CA ALA A 125 -16.36 -15.48 -20.57
C ALA A 125 -15.37 -14.57 -19.82
N HIS A 126 -14.34 -15.19 -19.22
CA HIS A 126 -13.25 -14.50 -18.51
C HIS A 126 -11.91 -15.27 -18.67
N PRO A 127 -10.76 -14.59 -18.57
CA PRO A 127 -9.45 -15.25 -18.55
C PRO A 127 -9.26 -16.01 -17.24
N THR A 128 -8.22 -16.82 -17.15
CA THR A 128 -7.77 -17.30 -15.82
C THR A 128 -7.39 -16.11 -14.95
N ILE A 129 -7.81 -16.13 -13.68
CA ILE A 129 -7.50 -15.07 -12.72
C ILE A 129 -6.60 -15.63 -11.64
N GLU A 130 -5.46 -15.01 -11.42
CA GLU A 130 -4.59 -15.25 -10.27
C GLU A 130 -4.81 -14.11 -9.27
N PHE A 131 -5.60 -14.39 -8.22
CA PHE A 131 -5.73 -13.47 -7.09
C PHE A 131 -4.49 -13.63 -6.22
N VAL A 132 -3.77 -12.55 -6.02
CA VAL A 132 -2.60 -12.48 -5.13
C VAL A 132 -3.00 -11.65 -3.93
N ILE A 133 -3.03 -12.28 -2.76
CA ILE A 133 -3.37 -11.65 -1.50
C ILE A 133 -2.12 -11.65 -0.64
N THR A 134 -1.55 -10.47 -0.40
CA THR A 134 -0.27 -10.32 0.28
C THR A 134 -0.42 -10.08 1.77
N VAL A 135 0.67 -10.28 2.49
CA VAL A 135 0.85 -9.93 3.90
C VAL A 135 1.82 -8.75 4.01
N GLY A 136 1.69 -7.94 5.07
CA GLY A 136 2.69 -6.93 5.43
C GLY A 136 2.89 -5.85 4.35
N GLU A 137 1.86 -5.52 3.61
CA GLU A 137 1.90 -4.42 2.63
C GLU A 137 2.23 -3.11 3.33
N GLU A 138 1.52 -2.82 4.41
CA GLU A 138 1.57 -1.62 5.24
C GLU A 138 2.92 -1.40 5.96
N SER A 139 3.74 -2.44 5.99
CA SER A 139 5.09 -2.38 6.55
C SER A 139 6.19 -2.35 5.48
N GLY A 140 5.87 -1.84 4.30
CA GLY A 140 6.82 -1.66 3.20
C GLY A 140 6.80 -2.80 2.19
N LEU A 141 5.61 -3.24 1.83
CA LEU A 141 5.36 -4.20 0.73
C LEU A 141 6.07 -5.56 0.95
N VAL A 142 6.12 -6.03 2.22
CA VAL A 142 6.91 -7.22 2.60
C VAL A 142 6.49 -8.44 1.80
N GLY A 143 5.18 -8.63 1.62
CA GLY A 143 4.59 -9.76 0.91
C GLY A 143 5.04 -9.82 -0.54
N SER A 144 4.76 -8.78 -1.31
CA SER A 144 5.10 -8.72 -2.73
C SER A 144 6.60 -8.65 -2.98
N ARG A 145 7.36 -8.02 -2.07
CA ARG A 145 8.83 -7.98 -2.10
C ARG A 145 9.44 -9.38 -2.10
N GLN A 146 8.97 -10.25 -1.22
CA GLN A 146 9.53 -11.59 -1.02
C GLN A 146 8.88 -12.66 -1.90
N MET A 147 7.75 -12.34 -2.55
CA MET A 147 7.02 -13.28 -3.37
C MET A 147 7.82 -13.71 -4.61
N ASP A 148 7.84 -15.02 -4.89
CA ASP A 148 8.30 -15.56 -6.16
C ASP A 148 7.20 -15.42 -7.23
N VAL A 149 7.29 -14.37 -8.05
CA VAL A 149 6.36 -14.16 -9.17
C VAL A 149 6.59 -15.11 -10.34
N GLY A 150 7.72 -15.83 -10.38
CA GLY A 150 7.99 -16.82 -11.43
C GLY A 150 7.02 -18.00 -11.44
N SER A 151 6.26 -18.19 -10.37
CA SER A 151 5.19 -19.18 -10.27
C SER A 151 3.86 -18.70 -10.90
N LEU A 152 3.70 -17.39 -11.12
CA LEU A 152 2.51 -16.80 -11.75
C LEU A 152 2.55 -16.92 -13.27
N ARG A 153 1.38 -17.01 -13.88
CA ARG A 153 1.18 -17.05 -15.33
C ARG A 153 0.58 -15.77 -15.88
N ALA A 154 0.17 -14.86 -15.00
CA ALA A 154 -0.39 -13.58 -15.37
C ALA A 154 0.61 -12.76 -16.20
N THR A 155 0.12 -12.17 -17.28
CA THR A 155 0.90 -11.34 -18.18
C THR A 155 0.82 -9.85 -17.85
N HIS A 156 -0.19 -9.48 -17.09
CA HIS A 156 -0.45 -8.13 -16.58
C HIS A 156 -1.45 -8.21 -15.43
N GLY A 157 -1.68 -7.10 -14.72
CA GLY A 157 -2.58 -7.13 -13.58
C GLY A 157 -3.13 -5.80 -13.11
N PHE A 158 -3.95 -5.90 -12.07
CA PHE A 158 -4.67 -4.82 -11.42
C PHE A 158 -4.51 -4.95 -9.91
N VAL A 159 -4.09 -3.88 -9.25
CA VAL A 159 -3.95 -3.80 -7.79
C VAL A 159 -5.13 -2.98 -7.27
N LEU A 160 -5.92 -3.53 -6.38
CA LEU A 160 -7.13 -2.87 -5.86
C LEU A 160 -6.82 -2.19 -4.53
N ASP A 161 -5.88 -1.26 -4.56
CA ASP A 161 -5.28 -0.69 -3.36
C ASP A 161 -4.86 0.76 -3.62
N THR A 162 -5.85 1.63 -3.86
CA THR A 162 -5.62 3.08 -3.87
C THR A 162 -6.89 3.84 -3.47
N ALA A 163 -6.70 4.94 -2.74
CA ALA A 163 -7.74 5.93 -2.50
C ALA A 163 -8.03 6.79 -3.73
N GLY A 164 -9.10 7.53 -3.69
CA GLY A 164 -9.45 8.55 -4.67
C GLY A 164 -10.84 8.38 -5.29
N ALA A 165 -11.20 9.30 -6.18
CA ALA A 165 -12.49 9.28 -6.83
C ALA A 165 -12.66 8.03 -7.72
N MET A 166 -13.88 7.49 -7.79
CA MET A 166 -14.19 6.38 -8.67
C MET A 166 -13.83 6.68 -10.13
N GLY A 167 -13.18 5.72 -10.79
CA GLY A 167 -12.60 5.89 -12.12
C GLY A 167 -11.14 6.28 -12.13
N SER A 168 -10.49 6.41 -10.96
CA SER A 168 -9.05 6.65 -10.88
C SER A 168 -8.25 5.42 -11.26
N VAL A 169 -7.22 5.64 -12.10
CA VAL A 169 -6.21 4.64 -12.50
C VAL A 169 -4.84 5.19 -12.13
N THR A 170 -4.22 4.61 -11.14
CA THR A 170 -2.85 4.95 -10.74
C THR A 170 -1.86 4.23 -11.64
N TYR A 171 -1.21 5.00 -12.50
CA TYR A 171 -0.30 4.49 -13.52
C TYR A 171 1.18 4.78 -13.21
N TRP A 172 1.46 5.58 -12.20
CA TRP A 172 2.82 5.98 -11.83
C TRP A 172 2.96 6.09 -10.32
N SER A 173 3.91 5.36 -9.76
CA SER A 173 4.27 5.33 -8.34
C SER A 173 5.74 5.73 -8.15
N PRO A 174 6.12 6.39 -7.04
CA PRO A 174 7.49 6.82 -6.80
C PRO A 174 8.41 5.66 -6.37
N THR A 175 9.73 5.90 -6.39
CA THR A 175 10.69 5.17 -5.56
C THR A 175 10.57 5.65 -4.11
N SER A 176 10.65 4.75 -3.15
CA SER A 176 10.69 5.05 -1.71
C SER A 176 11.97 4.52 -1.08
N VAL A 177 12.62 5.37 -0.30
CA VAL A 177 13.82 5.05 0.49
C VAL A 177 13.55 5.38 1.95
N TYR A 178 13.81 4.42 2.85
CA TYR A 178 13.80 4.65 4.29
C TYR A 178 15.18 5.05 4.77
N LEU A 179 15.22 5.95 5.74
CA LEU A 179 16.44 6.51 6.29
C LEU A 179 16.53 6.20 7.78
N THR A 180 17.63 5.58 8.18
CA THR A 180 18.02 5.43 9.60
C THR A 180 19.31 6.17 9.82
N ILE A 181 19.29 7.20 10.67
CA ILE A 181 20.42 8.12 10.87
C ILE A 181 20.77 8.11 12.35
N THR A 182 21.96 7.62 12.69
CA THR A 182 22.40 7.46 14.08
C THR A 182 23.55 8.42 14.38
N PHE A 183 23.31 9.36 15.29
CA PHE A 183 24.32 10.28 15.80
C PHE A 183 24.96 9.72 17.06
N HIS A 184 26.29 9.71 17.11
CA HIS A 184 27.10 9.26 18.24
C HIS A 184 27.86 10.44 18.82
N GLY A 185 27.64 10.69 20.11
CA GLY A 185 28.31 11.72 20.88
C GLY A 185 29.16 11.13 22.01
N ARG A 186 29.17 11.80 23.15
CA ARG A 186 29.88 11.37 24.35
C ARG A 186 29.12 11.79 25.61
N LYS A 187 28.85 10.84 26.51
CA LYS A 187 28.23 11.10 27.80
C LYS A 187 29.09 11.98 28.70
N ALA A 188 28.45 12.86 29.45
CA ALA A 188 29.02 13.60 30.57
C ALA A 188 27.95 14.00 31.55
N HIS A 189 28.33 14.40 32.77
CA HIS A 189 27.38 14.98 33.73
C HIS A 189 27.03 16.41 33.33
N ALA A 190 25.77 16.67 32.96
CA ALA A 190 25.37 17.94 32.39
C ALA A 190 25.54 19.17 33.31
N GLY A 191 25.56 18.97 34.64
CA GLY A 191 25.74 20.05 35.61
C GLY A 191 27.14 20.15 36.21
N VAL A 192 28.03 19.19 35.98
CA VAL A 192 29.38 19.16 36.60
C VAL A 192 30.48 19.37 35.58
N GLU A 193 30.45 18.63 34.47
CA GLU A 193 31.50 18.63 33.45
C GLU A 193 30.87 18.58 32.03
N PRO A 194 29.93 19.50 31.68
CA PRO A 194 29.26 19.49 30.39
C PRO A 194 30.25 19.61 29.22
N GLU A 195 31.39 20.26 29.40
CA GLU A 195 32.43 20.46 28.38
C GLU A 195 33.11 19.15 27.97
N LYS A 196 33.00 18.09 28.79
CA LYS A 196 33.52 16.76 28.46
C LYS A 196 32.52 15.95 27.58
N GLY A 197 31.27 16.42 27.50
CA GLY A 197 30.23 15.77 26.73
C GLY A 197 30.22 16.21 25.25
N VAL A 198 29.58 15.40 24.43
CA VAL A 198 29.18 15.74 23.05
C VAL A 198 27.74 15.30 22.87
N SER A 199 26.85 16.26 22.68
CA SER A 199 25.41 15.97 22.63
C SER A 199 24.97 15.50 21.23
N ALA A 200 24.67 14.22 21.11
CA ALA A 200 24.09 13.66 19.87
C ALA A 200 22.72 14.26 19.54
N VAL A 201 21.91 14.58 20.57
CA VAL A 201 20.58 15.21 20.37
C VAL A 201 20.72 16.61 19.76
N GLN A 202 21.73 17.41 20.19
CA GLN A 202 21.96 18.72 19.58
C GLN A 202 22.43 18.59 18.14
N ALA A 203 23.34 17.64 17.83
CA ALA A 203 23.80 17.40 16.48
C ALA A 203 22.62 16.96 15.56
N ALA A 204 21.79 16.00 16.00
CA ALA A 204 20.61 15.54 15.27
C ALA A 204 19.60 16.68 15.03
N SER A 205 19.31 17.48 16.04
CA SER A 205 18.42 18.65 15.92
C SER A 205 18.95 19.67 14.92
N ARG A 206 20.27 19.91 14.92
CA ARG A 206 20.92 20.80 13.93
C ARG A 206 20.79 20.25 12.52
N ALA A 207 21.00 18.94 12.32
CA ALA A 207 20.85 18.30 11.03
C ALA A 207 19.41 18.51 10.49
N ILE A 208 18.38 18.16 11.27
CA ILE A 208 16.97 18.36 10.88
C ILE A 208 16.70 19.83 10.51
N SER A 209 17.19 20.77 11.30
CA SER A 209 16.95 22.22 11.06
C SER A 209 17.56 22.75 9.77
N THR A 210 18.51 22.01 9.17
CA THR A 210 19.19 22.40 7.92
C THR A 210 18.77 21.56 6.73
N MET A 211 18.04 20.46 6.93
CA MET A 211 17.47 19.66 5.86
C MET A 211 16.30 20.40 5.18
N THR A 212 16.16 20.20 3.87
CA THR A 212 14.94 20.54 3.15
C THR A 212 14.00 19.35 3.28
N LEU A 213 12.87 19.53 3.98
CA LEU A 213 11.86 18.49 4.25
C LEU A 213 10.47 18.91 3.76
N GLY A 214 9.54 17.96 3.73
CA GLY A 214 8.20 18.16 3.20
C GLY A 214 8.18 17.96 1.69
N ARG A 215 7.42 18.78 0.98
CA ARG A 215 7.36 18.75 -0.49
C ARG A 215 8.52 19.57 -1.06
N ILE A 216 9.46 18.86 -1.68
CA ILE A 216 10.68 19.44 -2.28
C ILE A 216 10.35 20.04 -3.64
N ASP A 217 9.64 19.27 -4.48
CA ASP A 217 9.09 19.67 -5.76
C ASP A 217 7.81 18.85 -6.09
N GLU A 218 7.32 18.91 -7.33
CA GLU A 218 6.09 18.22 -7.76
C GLU A 218 6.19 16.70 -7.65
N GLU A 219 7.41 16.14 -7.66
CA GLU A 219 7.68 14.69 -7.73
C GLU A 219 8.38 14.15 -6.48
N THR A 220 8.97 15.04 -5.64
CA THR A 220 9.88 14.67 -4.56
C THR A 220 9.35 15.12 -3.21
N VAL A 221 9.36 14.22 -2.24
CA VAL A 221 9.04 14.49 -0.84
C VAL A 221 10.07 13.85 0.08
N ALA A 222 10.33 14.45 1.24
CA ALA A 222 11.17 13.87 2.29
C ALA A 222 10.65 14.23 3.67
N ASN A 223 10.84 13.33 4.64
CA ASN A 223 10.40 13.55 6.01
C ASN A 223 11.34 12.87 7.01
N ILE A 224 11.47 13.48 8.20
CA ILE A 224 11.95 12.82 9.40
C ILE A 224 10.75 12.69 10.33
N GLY A 225 10.23 11.47 10.46
CA GLY A 225 9.01 11.19 11.22
C GLY A 225 9.25 10.87 12.69
N ILE A 226 10.44 10.33 13.03
CA ILE A 226 10.76 9.91 14.39
C ILE A 226 12.14 10.43 14.76
N MET A 227 12.26 10.93 15.99
CA MET A 227 13.52 11.27 16.63
C MET A 227 13.52 10.72 18.04
N THR A 228 14.52 9.91 18.38
CA THR A 228 14.74 9.39 19.74
C THR A 228 16.14 9.71 20.22
N GLY A 229 16.31 9.94 21.50
CA GLY A 229 17.64 10.20 22.07
C GLY A 229 17.64 10.63 23.53
N GLY A 230 18.76 10.35 24.20
CA GLY A 230 18.96 10.68 25.60
C GLY A 230 18.32 9.67 26.58
N GLU A 231 18.85 9.65 27.82
CA GLU A 231 18.43 8.71 28.88
C GLU A 231 17.93 9.44 30.13
N ALA A 232 18.56 10.57 30.49
CA ALA A 232 18.21 11.32 31.70
C ALA A 232 18.52 12.82 31.55
N ARG A 233 17.82 13.65 32.34
CA ARG A 233 17.90 15.13 32.25
C ARG A 233 19.28 15.68 32.61
N ASN A 234 20.05 14.97 33.43
CA ASN A 234 21.36 15.39 33.92
C ASN A 234 22.54 14.70 33.21
N ILE A 235 22.28 14.03 32.09
CA ILE A 235 23.30 13.36 31.24
C ILE A 235 23.32 14.03 29.89
N ILE A 236 24.52 14.40 29.39
CA ILE A 236 24.71 14.77 27.99
C ILE A 236 24.46 13.53 27.13
N PRO A 237 23.48 13.53 26.21
CA PRO A 237 23.10 12.35 25.45
C PRO A 237 24.17 12.01 24.40
N ASP A 238 24.64 10.78 24.41
CA ASP A 238 25.64 10.27 23.47
C ASP A 238 25.04 9.53 22.28
N LEU A 239 23.73 9.35 22.26
CA LEU A 239 23.02 8.69 21.18
C LEU A 239 21.75 9.45 20.81
N ALA A 240 21.53 9.63 19.50
CA ALA A 240 20.25 10.06 18.93
C ALA A 240 20.05 9.34 17.60
N VAL A 241 18.81 8.85 17.37
CA VAL A 241 18.42 8.15 16.16
C VAL A 241 17.27 8.91 15.51
N LEU A 242 17.39 9.15 14.21
CA LEU A 242 16.34 9.69 13.36
C LEU A 242 15.86 8.60 12.42
N SER A 243 14.54 8.47 12.26
CA SER A 243 13.94 7.63 11.22
C SER A 243 13.13 8.53 10.28
N GLY A 244 13.38 8.36 8.99
CA GLY A 244 12.79 9.18 7.96
C GLY A 244 12.57 8.44 6.66
N MET A 245 12.06 9.17 5.67
CA MET A 245 11.90 8.65 4.31
C MET A 245 12.12 9.75 3.27
N ALA A 246 12.47 9.34 2.05
CA ALA A 246 12.44 10.17 0.86
C ALA A 246 11.77 9.39 -0.27
N ARG A 247 10.95 10.08 -1.08
CA ARG A 247 10.27 9.49 -2.24
C ARG A 247 10.39 10.42 -3.43
N SER A 248 10.57 9.85 -4.62
CA SER A 248 10.49 10.62 -5.86
C SER A 248 10.10 9.72 -7.04
N HIS A 249 9.40 10.31 -8.01
CA HIS A 249 9.16 9.68 -9.32
C HIS A 249 10.39 9.75 -10.24
N ASP A 250 11.36 10.60 -9.91
CA ASP A 250 12.62 10.77 -10.62
C ASP A 250 13.79 10.31 -9.74
N GLN A 251 14.55 9.30 -10.21
CA GLN A 251 15.65 8.72 -9.44
C GLN A 251 16.78 9.72 -9.17
N ALA A 252 17.11 10.59 -10.14
CA ALA A 252 18.18 11.56 -9.97
C ALA A 252 17.83 12.64 -8.92
N LYS A 253 16.55 13.03 -8.87
CA LYS A 253 16.04 13.91 -7.82
C LYS A 253 16.07 13.25 -6.44
N LEU A 254 15.69 11.97 -6.37
CA LEU A 254 15.73 11.19 -5.14
C LEU A 254 17.16 11.09 -4.60
N ASP A 255 18.11 10.72 -5.47
CA ASP A 255 19.52 10.61 -5.12
C ASP A 255 20.08 11.96 -4.62
N THR A 256 19.71 13.05 -5.29
CA THR A 256 20.09 14.41 -4.89
C THR A 256 19.53 14.78 -3.51
N GLN A 257 18.28 14.45 -3.24
CA GLN A 257 17.65 14.72 -1.95
C GLN A 257 18.29 13.92 -0.82
N ILE A 258 18.53 12.61 -1.01
CA ILE A 258 19.19 11.74 -0.03
C ILE A 258 20.60 12.25 0.25
N GLU A 259 21.36 12.61 -0.77
CA GLU A 259 22.71 13.17 -0.63
C GLU A 259 22.69 14.50 0.13
N SER A 260 21.74 15.37 -0.15
CA SER A 260 21.55 16.63 0.60
C SER A 260 21.30 16.39 2.09
N MET A 261 20.46 15.38 2.42
CA MET A 261 20.18 15.00 3.81
C MET A 261 21.45 14.40 4.49
N ARG A 262 22.22 13.57 3.78
CA ARG A 262 23.47 13.01 4.27
C ARG A 262 24.48 14.10 4.60
N LEU A 263 24.69 15.03 3.68
CA LEU A 263 25.60 16.17 3.88
C LEU A 263 25.20 17.05 5.07
N ALA A 264 23.90 17.28 5.26
CA ALA A 264 23.38 18.01 6.42
C ALA A 264 23.72 17.30 7.75
N CYS A 265 23.62 15.97 7.77
CA CYS A 265 23.97 15.15 8.94
C CYS A 265 25.46 15.21 9.24
N GLU A 266 26.31 15.05 8.23
CA GLU A 266 27.78 15.08 8.37
C GLU A 266 28.25 16.47 8.85
N ALA A 267 27.72 17.54 8.26
CA ALA A 267 28.05 18.91 8.67
C ALA A 267 27.64 19.18 10.14
N ALA A 268 26.46 18.70 10.54
CA ALA A 268 25.99 18.83 11.91
C ALA A 268 26.86 18.00 12.89
N ALA A 269 27.18 16.76 12.56
CA ALA A 269 28.04 15.91 13.37
C ALA A 269 29.42 16.57 13.58
N LEU A 270 30.04 17.04 12.50
CA LEU A 270 31.32 17.76 12.56
C LEU A 270 31.26 19.00 13.45
N ALA A 271 30.20 19.81 13.34
CA ALA A 271 30.05 21.05 14.11
C ALA A 271 29.94 20.81 15.63
N PHE A 272 29.44 19.66 16.05
CA PHE A 272 29.31 19.29 17.46
C PHE A 272 30.41 18.34 17.96
N GLY A 273 31.34 17.89 17.11
CA GLY A 273 32.33 16.90 17.44
C GLY A 273 31.75 15.50 17.65
N ALA A 274 30.64 15.22 17.05
CA ALA A 274 29.95 13.94 16.99
C ALA A 274 30.35 13.15 15.73
N THR A 275 29.94 11.88 15.64
CA THR A 275 29.94 11.10 14.41
C THR A 275 28.51 10.73 14.01
N VAL A 276 28.31 10.34 12.74
CA VAL A 276 27.00 9.94 12.24
C VAL A 276 27.12 8.74 11.30
N ASP A 277 26.24 7.76 11.51
CA ASP A 277 25.96 6.69 10.56
C ASP A 277 24.68 7.05 9.81
N PHE A 278 24.74 6.98 8.48
CA PHE A 278 23.62 7.31 7.61
C PHE A 278 23.31 6.10 6.73
N GLU A 279 22.19 5.44 7.02
CA GLU A 279 21.71 4.28 6.28
C GLU A 279 20.49 4.69 5.44
N ALA A 280 20.49 4.26 4.17
CA ALA A 280 19.39 4.46 3.23
C ALA A 280 19.03 3.11 2.60
N GLU A 281 17.82 2.65 2.86
CA GLU A 281 17.29 1.39 2.32
C GLU A 281 16.23 1.68 1.27
N GLU A 282 16.45 1.22 0.02
CA GLU A 282 15.42 1.26 -1.02
C GLU A 282 14.33 0.23 -0.68
N ILE A 283 13.13 0.71 -0.43
CA ILE A 283 11.98 -0.12 -0.09
C ILE A 283 11.30 -0.64 -1.36
N TYR A 284 11.03 0.24 -2.32
CA TYR A 284 10.51 -0.12 -3.64
C TYR A 284 10.90 0.92 -4.68
N ARG A 285 10.88 0.52 -5.94
CA ARG A 285 11.20 1.36 -7.10
C ARG A 285 9.96 1.93 -7.76
N THR A 286 10.14 3.08 -8.39
CA THR A 286 9.15 3.69 -9.27
C THR A 286 8.79 2.74 -10.43
N TYR A 287 7.54 2.78 -10.81
CA TYR A 287 7.09 2.27 -12.11
C TYR A 287 6.22 3.32 -12.81
N LYS A 288 6.17 3.22 -14.12
CA LYS A 288 5.26 4.03 -14.95
C LYS A 288 4.68 3.14 -16.04
N ILE A 289 3.36 3.09 -16.11
CA ILE A 289 2.60 2.37 -17.14
C ILE A 289 2.07 3.41 -18.13
N GLU A 290 2.39 3.24 -19.40
CA GLU A 290 1.89 4.13 -20.44
C GLU A 290 0.42 3.84 -20.75
N GLU A 291 -0.31 4.84 -21.26
CA GLU A 291 -1.76 4.74 -21.50
C GLU A 291 -2.14 3.70 -22.56
N ASP A 292 -1.21 3.37 -23.47
CA ASP A 292 -1.37 2.33 -24.49
C ASP A 292 -1.02 0.92 -23.99
N ALA A 293 -0.48 0.78 -22.76
CA ALA A 293 -0.21 -0.51 -22.18
C ALA A 293 -1.52 -1.26 -21.83
N GLN A 294 -1.47 -2.58 -21.96
CA GLN A 294 -2.65 -3.44 -21.81
C GLN A 294 -3.43 -3.21 -20.50
N PRO A 295 -2.82 -3.21 -19.30
CA PRO A 295 -3.57 -3.04 -18.05
C PRO A 295 -4.26 -1.67 -17.97
N TYR A 296 -3.63 -0.60 -18.47
CA TYR A 296 -4.25 0.72 -18.48
C TYR A 296 -5.44 0.77 -19.46
N ARG A 297 -5.28 0.24 -20.69
CA ARG A 297 -6.36 0.21 -21.68
C ARG A 297 -7.58 -0.57 -21.21
N GLU A 298 -7.37 -1.75 -20.60
CA GLU A 298 -8.45 -2.59 -20.07
C GLU A 298 -9.18 -1.90 -18.92
N ALA A 299 -8.44 -1.32 -17.95
CA ALA A 299 -9.03 -0.54 -16.86
C ALA A 299 -9.83 0.66 -17.39
N ALA A 300 -9.25 1.43 -18.31
CA ALA A 300 -9.93 2.60 -18.91
C ALA A 300 -11.19 2.21 -19.70
N ALA A 301 -11.15 1.10 -20.44
CA ALA A 301 -12.30 0.60 -21.17
C ALA A 301 -13.45 0.17 -20.22
N ALA A 302 -13.11 -0.54 -19.14
CA ALA A 302 -14.06 -0.97 -18.13
C ALA A 302 -14.71 0.23 -17.43
N ILE A 303 -13.93 1.22 -17.00
CA ILE A 303 -14.42 2.45 -16.36
C ILE A 303 -15.38 3.19 -17.28
N ARG A 304 -14.99 3.42 -18.55
CA ARG A 304 -15.86 4.08 -19.54
C ARG A 304 -17.14 3.31 -19.82
N SER A 305 -17.10 1.97 -19.81
CA SER A 305 -18.30 1.13 -20.04
C SER A 305 -19.36 1.29 -18.96
N LEU A 306 -18.96 1.76 -17.78
CA LEU A 306 -19.82 2.06 -16.64
C LEU A 306 -20.27 3.54 -16.60
N GLY A 307 -19.90 4.33 -17.61
CA GLY A 307 -20.27 5.74 -17.71
C GLY A 307 -19.42 6.68 -16.85
N LEU A 308 -18.28 6.19 -16.33
CA LEU A 308 -17.36 6.99 -15.53
C LEU A 308 -16.29 7.63 -16.41
N GLU A 309 -15.74 8.75 -15.94
CA GLU A 309 -14.54 9.36 -16.48
C GLU A 309 -13.29 8.60 -15.99
N VAL A 310 -12.31 8.44 -16.87
CA VAL A 310 -11.00 7.86 -16.50
C VAL A 310 -10.10 8.95 -15.94
N ILE A 311 -9.71 8.83 -14.70
CA ILE A 311 -8.87 9.78 -14.00
C ILE A 311 -7.46 9.19 -13.86
N ALA A 312 -6.53 9.60 -14.72
CA ALA A 312 -5.13 9.19 -14.63
C ALA A 312 -4.45 9.81 -13.41
N ARG A 313 -3.84 8.98 -12.56
CA ARG A 313 -3.22 9.44 -11.30
C ARG A 313 -1.75 9.02 -11.18
N LYS A 314 -0.96 9.94 -10.62
CA LYS A 314 0.34 9.64 -10.01
C LYS A 314 0.11 9.45 -8.51
N SER A 315 0.61 8.37 -7.94
CA SER A 315 0.56 8.14 -6.50
C SER A 315 1.71 8.84 -5.78
N GLY A 316 1.48 9.29 -4.57
CA GLY A 316 2.54 9.71 -3.64
C GLY A 316 3.11 8.55 -2.81
N GLY A 317 2.47 7.38 -2.86
CA GLY A 317 2.84 6.14 -2.20
C GLY A 317 3.12 4.99 -3.18
N GLY A 318 3.53 3.86 -2.62
CA GLY A 318 3.64 2.60 -3.36
C GLY A 318 2.48 1.69 -3.02
N THR A 319 2.32 0.65 -3.82
CA THR A 319 1.46 -0.51 -3.59
C THR A 319 2.24 -1.76 -4.00
N ASP A 320 1.71 -2.93 -3.79
CA ASP A 320 2.29 -4.19 -4.29
C ASP A 320 2.57 -4.15 -5.81
N GLY A 321 1.86 -3.29 -6.53
CA GLY A 321 2.10 -3.00 -7.94
C GLY A 321 3.54 -2.59 -8.25
N ASN A 322 4.25 -1.96 -7.30
CA ASN A 322 5.66 -1.62 -7.48
C ASN A 322 6.51 -2.86 -7.69
N TYR A 323 6.30 -3.91 -6.89
CA TYR A 323 7.05 -5.16 -7.02
C TYR A 323 6.60 -6.01 -8.20
N PHE A 324 5.30 -6.07 -8.52
CA PHE A 324 4.83 -6.79 -9.71
C PHE A 324 5.41 -6.16 -10.99
N ASN A 325 5.39 -4.84 -11.11
CA ASN A 325 6.01 -4.12 -12.22
C ASN A 325 7.53 -4.35 -12.28
N ALA A 326 8.23 -4.23 -11.16
CA ALA A 326 9.68 -4.46 -11.11
C ALA A 326 10.07 -5.90 -11.49
N LYS A 327 9.18 -6.86 -11.22
CA LYS A 327 9.36 -8.29 -11.52
C LYS A 327 8.80 -8.71 -12.90
N GLY A 328 8.35 -7.75 -13.71
CA GLY A 328 7.97 -7.95 -15.10
C GLY A 328 6.50 -8.30 -15.36
N ILE A 329 5.61 -8.10 -14.39
CA ILE A 329 4.15 -8.18 -14.55
C ILE A 329 3.59 -6.75 -14.53
N PRO A 330 3.33 -6.12 -15.69
CA PRO A 330 2.79 -4.76 -15.77
C PRO A 330 1.45 -4.65 -15.05
N CYS A 331 1.35 -3.76 -14.05
CA CYS A 331 0.13 -3.53 -13.28
C CYS A 331 -0.17 -2.05 -13.16
N VAL A 332 -1.47 -1.70 -13.18
CA VAL A 332 -1.99 -0.43 -12.70
C VAL A 332 -2.71 -0.64 -11.37
N ALA A 333 -2.77 0.39 -10.52
CA ALA A 333 -3.58 0.31 -9.32
C ALA A 333 -4.89 1.09 -9.49
N LEU A 334 -5.96 0.56 -8.89
CA LEU A 334 -7.33 1.04 -9.01
C LEU A 334 -7.87 1.45 -7.65
N THR A 335 -8.67 2.51 -7.64
CA THR A 335 -9.35 2.92 -6.42
C THR A 335 -10.45 1.94 -6.04
N THR A 336 -10.57 1.67 -4.75
CA THR A 336 -11.67 0.93 -4.15
C THR A 336 -12.73 1.84 -3.51
N GLY A 337 -12.49 3.15 -3.47
CA GLY A 337 -13.38 4.15 -2.89
C GLY A 337 -13.10 4.47 -1.42
N MET A 338 -12.05 3.91 -0.85
CA MET A 338 -11.60 4.25 0.51
C MET A 338 -11.11 5.70 0.59
N VAL A 339 -11.30 6.30 1.73
CA VAL A 339 -10.95 7.70 2.03
C VAL A 339 -10.36 7.77 3.43
N ASP A 340 -9.35 8.62 3.61
CA ASP A 340 -8.64 8.85 4.88
C ASP A 340 -8.01 7.57 5.45
N GLU A 341 -7.43 6.73 4.58
CA GLU A 341 -6.72 5.52 4.94
C GLU A 341 -5.69 5.79 6.07
N HIS A 342 -5.43 4.79 6.92
CA HIS A 342 -4.51 4.86 8.06
C HIS A 342 -4.93 5.82 9.20
N ALA A 343 -6.12 6.39 9.13
CA ALA A 343 -6.64 7.29 10.17
C ALA A 343 -7.95 6.75 10.79
N THR A 344 -8.27 7.15 12.02
CA THR A 344 -9.55 6.77 12.64
C THR A 344 -10.77 7.43 11.98
N THR A 345 -10.53 8.33 10.99
CA THR A 345 -11.54 8.93 10.12
C THR A 345 -11.74 8.13 8.82
N GLU A 346 -11.01 7.03 8.66
CA GLU A 346 -11.13 6.15 7.50
C GLU A 346 -12.58 5.73 7.25
N HIS A 347 -13.01 5.82 6.01
CA HIS A 347 -14.37 5.49 5.62
C HIS A 347 -14.48 5.09 4.15
N ILE A 348 -15.61 4.46 3.81
CA ILE A 348 -15.96 4.12 2.42
C ILE A 348 -17.47 4.26 2.21
N ALA A 349 -17.87 4.84 1.08
CA ALA A 349 -19.27 4.86 0.69
C ALA A 349 -19.68 3.49 0.14
N ILE A 350 -20.91 3.03 0.49
CA ILE A 350 -21.47 1.77 -0.05
C ILE A 350 -21.51 1.81 -1.58
N ASP A 351 -21.89 2.96 -2.17
CA ASP A 351 -21.95 3.13 -3.62
C ASP A 351 -20.57 3.00 -4.28
N ASP A 352 -19.50 3.49 -3.63
CA ASP A 352 -18.14 3.38 -4.15
C ASP A 352 -17.60 1.95 -4.02
N LEU A 353 -17.85 1.26 -2.91
CA LEU A 353 -17.55 -0.16 -2.75
C LEU A 353 -18.20 -1.01 -3.86
N VAL A 354 -19.50 -0.75 -4.14
CA VAL A 354 -20.23 -1.42 -5.22
C VAL A 354 -19.66 -1.07 -6.58
N MET A 355 -19.29 0.20 -6.79
CA MET A 355 -18.72 0.65 -8.06
C MET A 355 -17.34 0.04 -8.33
N ALA A 356 -16.49 -0.07 -7.31
CA ALA A 356 -15.18 -0.74 -7.41
C ALA A 356 -15.35 -2.22 -7.84
N ALA A 357 -16.29 -2.95 -7.22
CA ALA A 357 -16.61 -4.32 -7.62
C ALA A 357 -17.13 -4.42 -9.06
N LYS A 358 -17.93 -3.44 -9.51
CA LYS A 358 -18.40 -3.38 -10.89
C LYS A 358 -17.28 -3.09 -11.88
N ILE A 359 -16.34 -2.23 -11.54
CA ILE A 359 -15.15 -1.94 -12.36
C ILE A 359 -14.32 -3.23 -12.50
N LEU A 360 -14.03 -3.93 -11.40
CA LEU A 360 -13.30 -5.20 -11.43
C LEU A 360 -14.02 -6.24 -12.29
N PHE A 361 -15.35 -6.37 -12.13
CA PHE A 361 -16.15 -7.28 -12.95
C PHE A 361 -16.07 -6.91 -14.45
N ALA A 362 -16.17 -5.63 -14.79
CA ALA A 362 -16.09 -5.16 -16.17
C ALA A 362 -14.69 -5.39 -16.79
N ILE A 363 -13.60 -5.23 -16.02
CA ILE A 363 -12.25 -5.57 -16.45
C ILE A 363 -12.15 -7.06 -16.81
N VAL A 364 -12.59 -7.92 -15.91
CA VAL A 364 -12.44 -9.37 -16.04
C VAL A 364 -13.30 -9.94 -17.16
N THR A 365 -14.51 -9.41 -17.36
CA THR A 365 -15.49 -9.92 -18.33
C THR A 365 -15.56 -9.12 -19.62
N GLY A 366 -14.90 -7.98 -19.69
CA GLY A 366 -14.79 -7.17 -20.91
C GLY A 366 -14.08 -7.91 -22.04
N PRO A 367 -14.21 -7.44 -23.30
CA PRO A 367 -13.39 -7.96 -24.39
C PRO A 367 -11.92 -7.72 -24.06
N ALA A 368 -11.03 -8.68 -24.45
CA ALA A 368 -9.60 -8.39 -24.42
C ALA A 368 -9.33 -7.13 -25.25
N ALA A 369 -8.51 -6.23 -24.75
CA ALA A 369 -8.08 -5.07 -25.56
C ALA A 369 -7.22 -5.59 -26.72
N ASP A 370 -7.64 -5.28 -27.95
CA ASP A 370 -6.92 -5.63 -29.19
C ASP A 370 -5.54 -4.94 -29.25
#